data_33db7e848be9f80a733467ace8f27842
#
_entry.id   33db7e848be9f80a733467ace8f27842
#
_cell.length_a   1.000
_cell.length_b   1.000
_cell.length_c   1.000
_cell.angle_alpha   90.00
_cell.angle_beta   90.00
_cell.angle_gamma   90.00
#
_symmetry.space_group_name_H-M   'P 1'
#
loop_
_entity.id
_entity.type
_entity.pdbx_description
1 polymer ?
#
loop_
_entity_poly.entity_id
_entity_poly.type
_entity_poly.pdbx_seq_one_letter_code
_entity_poly.pdbx_strand_id
1 'polypeptide(L)'
;MAVVSELIRCESDCTISFGDYSLETKSKLDNVSHQGDLYKVKTFKEITKLERNGMFVYESVPGTSVEHFQATEDGVTFTVEGPEDAQITLELEPETEYDVKVAGADAGTMKTNLGGKLNLSVELDAESAISVDVKKC
;
A
#
# COMPACT_ATOMS: atom_id res chain seq x y z
N MET A 1 -7.02 -14.42 -7.66
CA MET A 1 -6.54 -13.04 -7.71
C MET A 1 -7.52 -12.12 -7.06
N ALA A 2 -7.01 -11.28 -6.20
CA ALA A 2 -7.87 -10.48 -5.33
C ALA A 2 -7.83 -9.00 -5.66
N VAL A 3 -8.07 -8.64 -6.92
CA VAL A 3 -8.20 -7.22 -7.26
C VAL A 3 -9.43 -6.65 -6.56
N VAL A 4 -9.36 -5.38 -6.22
CA VAL A 4 -10.47 -4.69 -5.58
C VAL A 4 -11.24 -3.97 -6.68
N SER A 5 -12.29 -4.64 -7.18
CA SER A 5 -13.04 -4.15 -8.35
C SER A 5 -13.79 -2.85 -8.07
N GLU A 6 -14.14 -2.57 -6.83
CA GLU A 6 -14.74 -1.31 -6.43
C GLU A 6 -13.70 -0.20 -6.21
N LEU A 7 -12.43 -0.44 -6.52
CA LEU A 7 -11.27 0.41 -6.38
C LEU A 7 -10.81 0.59 -4.93
N ILE A 8 -11.72 0.69 -3.98
CA ILE A 8 -11.43 0.79 -2.56
C ILE A 8 -12.58 0.20 -1.77
N ARG A 9 -12.26 -0.50 -0.69
CA ARG A 9 -13.26 -1.16 0.15
C ARG A 9 -12.83 -1.04 1.61
N CYS A 10 -13.79 -0.66 2.48
CA CYS A 10 -13.57 -0.67 3.93
C CYS A 10 -13.89 -2.06 4.45
N GLU A 11 -12.93 -2.69 5.10
CA GLU A 11 -13.12 -4.05 5.63
C GLU A 11 -13.75 -4.02 7.03
N SER A 12 -14.33 -5.14 7.42
CA SER A 12 -14.98 -5.24 8.74
C SER A 12 -14.02 -5.17 9.91
N ASP A 13 -12.72 -5.41 9.68
CA ASP A 13 -11.68 -5.32 10.70
C ASP A 13 -11.05 -3.93 10.82
N CYS A 14 -11.68 -2.92 10.23
CA CYS A 14 -11.24 -1.53 10.24
C CYS A 14 -10.02 -1.25 9.35
N THR A 15 -9.66 -2.19 8.49
CA THR A 15 -8.60 -1.99 7.48
C THR A 15 -9.21 -1.59 6.15
N ILE A 16 -8.36 -1.21 5.19
CA ILE A 16 -8.79 -0.81 3.85
C ILE A 16 -8.15 -1.72 2.82
N SER A 17 -8.94 -2.13 1.84
CA SER A 17 -8.41 -2.82 0.66
C SER A 17 -8.62 -1.94 -0.55
N PHE A 18 -7.64 -1.89 -1.45
CA PHE A 18 -7.70 -1.00 -2.61
C PHE A 18 -6.81 -1.49 -3.74
N GLY A 19 -7.07 -0.94 -4.93
CA GLY A 19 -6.25 -1.17 -6.11
C GLY A 19 -6.78 -2.24 -7.03
N ASP A 20 -6.71 -1.96 -8.33
CA ASP A 20 -7.08 -2.91 -9.39
C ASP A 20 -6.09 -2.79 -10.54
N TYR A 21 -5.05 -3.61 -10.51
CA TYR A 21 -4.00 -3.61 -11.52
C TYR A 21 -4.44 -4.23 -12.85
N SER A 22 -5.63 -4.81 -12.91
CA SER A 22 -6.14 -5.42 -14.13
C SER A 22 -6.72 -4.39 -15.11
N LEU A 23 -6.92 -3.15 -14.65
CA LEU A 23 -7.50 -2.10 -15.48
C LEU A 23 -6.50 -1.59 -16.52
N GLU A 24 -6.97 -1.45 -17.76
CA GLU A 24 -6.16 -0.92 -18.86
C GLU A 24 -6.00 0.60 -18.77
N THR A 25 -7.02 1.28 -18.25
CA THR A 25 -7.00 2.73 -18.13
C THR A 25 -7.15 3.15 -16.67
N LYS A 26 -6.59 4.29 -16.35
CA LYS A 26 -6.59 4.84 -15.00
C LYS A 26 -8.01 5.10 -14.50
N SER A 27 -8.30 4.63 -13.31
CA SER A 27 -9.56 4.89 -12.62
C SER A 27 -9.26 5.54 -11.28
N LYS A 28 -10.15 6.44 -10.87
CA LYS A 28 -10.02 7.21 -9.62
C LYS A 28 -11.32 7.19 -8.86
N LEU A 29 -11.20 7.20 -7.55
CA LEU A 29 -12.35 7.36 -6.66
C LEU A 29 -11.87 8.19 -5.48
N ASP A 30 -12.54 9.31 -5.19
CA ASP A 30 -12.14 10.16 -4.07
C ASP A 30 -13.28 10.37 -3.08
N ASN A 31 -13.00 11.09 -2.00
CA ASN A 31 -13.96 11.36 -0.93
C ASN A 31 -14.52 10.10 -0.28
N VAL A 32 -13.70 9.04 -0.18
CA VAL A 32 -14.10 7.81 0.48
C VAL A 32 -13.85 7.97 1.98
N SER A 33 -14.92 8.00 2.76
CA SER A 33 -14.84 8.17 4.20
C SER A 33 -14.52 6.86 4.90
N HIS A 34 -13.49 6.88 5.77
CA HIS A 34 -13.13 5.73 6.58
C HIS A 34 -12.48 6.21 7.86
N GLN A 35 -13.12 5.91 8.99
CA GLN A 35 -12.61 6.24 10.33
C GLN A 35 -12.24 7.72 10.50
N GLY A 36 -13.07 8.60 9.97
CA GLY A 36 -12.88 10.03 10.11
C GLY A 36 -11.96 10.68 9.08
N ASP A 37 -11.35 9.89 8.21
CA ASP A 37 -10.44 10.38 7.16
C ASP A 37 -11.08 10.23 5.79
N LEU A 38 -10.63 11.06 4.85
CA LEU A 38 -11.06 11.00 3.46
C LEU A 38 -9.94 10.41 2.60
N TYR A 39 -10.28 9.37 1.85
CA TYR A 39 -9.32 8.65 1.02
C TYR A 39 -9.61 8.86 -0.45
N LYS A 40 -8.54 8.82 -1.24
CA LYS A 40 -8.61 8.85 -2.69
C LYS A 40 -7.70 7.75 -3.23
N VAL A 41 -8.22 6.97 -4.17
CA VAL A 41 -7.44 5.94 -4.85
C VAL A 41 -7.34 6.26 -6.33
N LYS A 42 -6.18 5.97 -6.90
CA LYS A 42 -5.94 6.03 -8.33
C LYS A 42 -5.23 4.74 -8.69
N THR A 43 -5.77 3.97 -9.62
CA THR A 43 -5.23 2.65 -9.91
C THR A 43 -5.48 2.23 -11.35
N PHE A 44 -4.52 1.55 -11.92
CA PHE A 44 -4.61 0.80 -13.17
C PHE A 44 -3.32 -0.01 -13.31
N LYS A 45 -3.08 -0.62 -14.45
CA LYS A 45 -1.94 -1.54 -14.62
C LYS A 45 -0.58 -0.92 -14.36
N GLU A 46 -0.42 0.39 -14.53
CA GLU A 46 0.88 1.05 -14.40
C GLU A 46 1.17 1.64 -13.02
N ILE A 47 0.13 1.93 -12.23
CA ILE A 47 0.31 2.54 -10.91
C ILE A 47 -0.89 2.28 -10.02
N THR A 48 -0.65 2.13 -8.72
CA THR A 48 -1.69 2.17 -7.68
C THR A 48 -1.23 3.18 -6.63
N LYS A 49 -2.10 4.14 -6.30
CA LYS A 49 -1.78 5.20 -5.35
C LYS A 49 -2.96 5.44 -4.42
N LEU A 50 -2.69 5.51 -3.13
CA LEU A 50 -3.68 5.85 -2.12
C LEU A 50 -3.29 7.13 -1.41
N GLU A 51 -4.23 8.08 -1.33
CA GLU A 51 -4.06 9.32 -0.58
C GLU A 51 -5.04 9.36 0.58
N ARG A 52 -4.60 9.90 1.70
CA ARG A 52 -5.42 10.13 2.88
C ARG A 52 -5.35 11.61 3.21
N ASN A 53 -6.52 12.28 3.23
CA ASN A 53 -6.62 13.72 3.51
C ASN A 53 -5.69 14.56 2.62
N GLY A 54 -5.59 14.17 1.33
CA GLY A 54 -4.81 14.89 0.35
C GLY A 54 -3.32 14.55 0.30
N MET A 55 -2.85 13.65 1.17
CA MET A 55 -1.44 13.25 1.21
C MET A 55 -1.29 11.78 0.87
N PHE A 56 -0.33 11.44 0.01
CA PHE A 56 -0.19 10.03 -0.34
C PHE A 56 0.33 9.21 0.84
N VAL A 57 -0.15 7.97 0.95
CA VAL A 57 0.30 7.03 1.98
C VAL A 57 0.87 5.76 1.36
N TYR A 58 0.51 5.44 0.13
CA TYR A 58 0.96 4.25 -0.59
C TYR A 58 1.03 4.55 -2.08
N GLU A 59 2.09 4.08 -2.71
CA GLU A 59 2.22 4.14 -4.18
C GLU A 59 3.01 2.93 -4.64
N SER A 60 2.55 2.29 -5.71
CA SER A 60 3.29 1.19 -6.33
C SER A 60 3.41 1.39 -7.83
N VAL A 61 4.54 0.96 -8.38
CA VAL A 61 4.80 0.95 -9.82
C VAL A 61 5.43 -0.41 -10.14
N PRO A 62 4.83 -1.22 -11.00
CA PRO A 62 3.52 -1.07 -11.62
C PRO A 62 2.37 -1.20 -10.63
N GLY A 63 1.13 -1.18 -11.13
CA GLY A 63 -0.06 -1.26 -10.30
C GLY A 63 -0.14 -2.55 -9.51
N THR A 64 -0.72 -2.47 -8.32
CA THR A 64 -0.93 -3.61 -7.43
C THR A 64 -2.33 -3.54 -6.84
N SER A 65 -2.72 -4.62 -6.15
CA SER A 65 -3.91 -4.63 -5.31
C SER A 65 -3.46 -4.90 -3.88
N VAL A 66 -4.02 -4.14 -2.95
CA VAL A 66 -3.62 -4.17 -1.54
C VAL A 66 -4.84 -4.53 -0.70
N GLU A 67 -4.65 -5.48 0.21
CA GLU A 67 -5.70 -5.88 1.14
C GLU A 67 -5.28 -5.65 2.57
N HIS A 68 -6.24 -5.29 3.40
CA HIS A 68 -6.06 -5.09 4.84
C HIS A 68 -4.94 -4.12 5.19
N PHE A 69 -4.90 -3.01 4.45
CA PHE A 69 -3.96 -1.93 4.73
C PHE A 69 -4.33 -1.23 6.03
N GLN A 70 -3.39 -1.18 6.95
CA GLN A 70 -3.58 -0.52 8.23
C GLN A 70 -2.34 0.28 8.59
N ALA A 71 -2.52 1.59 8.76
CA ALA A 71 -1.46 2.49 9.19
C ALA A 71 -1.74 2.93 10.63
N THR A 72 -0.74 2.79 11.50
CA THR A 72 -0.82 3.20 12.90
C THR A 72 0.36 4.09 13.23
N GLU A 73 0.45 4.56 14.47
CA GLU A 73 1.61 5.33 14.92
C GLU A 73 2.90 4.51 14.88
N ASP A 74 2.79 3.19 14.95
CA ASP A 74 3.95 2.29 15.00
C ASP A 74 4.40 1.80 13.63
N GLY A 75 3.62 2.00 12.59
CA GLY A 75 3.98 1.54 11.26
C GLY A 75 2.79 1.20 10.39
N VAL A 76 3.00 0.29 9.45
CA VAL A 76 1.97 -0.09 8.50
C VAL A 76 2.06 -1.58 8.20
N THR A 77 0.91 -2.21 8.03
CA THR A 77 0.82 -3.61 7.62
C THR A 77 -0.18 -3.76 6.50
N PHE A 78 0.10 -4.65 5.57
CA PHE A 78 -0.81 -4.93 4.46
C PHE A 78 -0.41 -6.21 3.74
N THR A 79 -1.29 -6.68 2.87
CA THR A 79 -1.02 -7.78 1.95
C THR A 79 -1.12 -7.20 0.54
N VAL A 80 -0.17 -7.52 -0.31
CA VAL A 80 -0.08 -6.96 -1.66
C VAL A 80 0.01 -8.06 -2.70
N GLU A 81 -0.58 -7.82 -3.86
CA GLU A 81 -0.63 -8.75 -4.97
C GLU A 81 -0.47 -7.97 -6.27
N GLY A 82 0.22 -8.55 -7.23
CA GLY A 82 0.41 -7.93 -8.53
C GLY A 82 0.96 -8.89 -9.56
N PRO A 83 0.95 -8.51 -10.84
CA PRO A 83 1.36 -9.40 -11.92
C PRO A 83 2.88 -9.53 -12.05
N GLU A 84 3.63 -8.62 -11.45
CA GLU A 84 5.10 -8.62 -11.54
C GLU A 84 5.68 -7.85 -10.37
N ASP A 85 7.00 -7.88 -10.22
CA ASP A 85 7.70 -7.18 -9.16
C ASP A 85 7.36 -5.70 -9.15
N ALA A 86 7.24 -5.12 -7.97
CA ALA A 86 6.82 -3.74 -7.81
C ALA A 86 7.72 -2.97 -6.86
N GLN A 87 7.86 -1.68 -7.14
CA GLN A 87 8.45 -0.72 -6.22
C GLN A 87 7.32 -0.07 -5.45
N ILE A 88 7.37 -0.16 -4.13
CA ILE A 88 6.35 0.39 -3.25
C ILE A 88 6.96 1.52 -2.44
N THR A 89 6.27 2.66 -2.43
CA THR A 89 6.67 3.81 -1.62
C THR A 89 5.59 4.07 -0.58
N LEU A 90 6.02 4.15 0.68
CA LEU A 90 5.14 4.43 1.81
C LEU A 90 5.51 5.79 2.39
N GLU A 91 4.53 6.53 2.90
CA GLU A 91 4.80 7.76 3.64
C GLU A 91 4.59 7.50 5.12
N LEU A 92 5.66 7.67 5.89
CA LEU A 92 5.71 7.39 7.32
C LEU A 92 6.30 8.61 8.03
N GLU A 93 6.81 8.44 9.24
CA GLU A 93 7.46 9.54 9.95
C GLU A 93 8.83 9.86 9.34
N PRO A 94 9.19 11.15 9.21
CA PRO A 94 10.49 11.53 8.65
C PRO A 94 11.67 11.05 9.49
N GLU A 95 12.74 10.67 8.82
CA GLU A 95 14.04 10.31 9.41
C GLU A 95 13.90 9.30 10.56
N THR A 96 13.04 8.29 10.37
CA THR A 96 12.75 7.29 11.38
C THR A 96 13.12 5.91 10.87
N GLU A 97 13.66 5.07 11.75
CA GLU A 97 14.03 3.70 11.39
C GLU A 97 12.86 2.75 11.61
N TYR A 98 12.68 1.83 10.66
CA TYR A 98 11.62 0.82 10.69
C TYR A 98 12.17 -0.56 10.41
N ASP A 99 11.67 -1.55 11.14
CA ASP A 99 11.93 -2.96 10.82
C ASP A 99 10.94 -3.39 9.74
N VAL A 100 11.46 -3.99 8.68
CA VAL A 100 10.66 -4.40 7.53
C VAL A 100 10.67 -5.91 7.38
N LYS A 101 9.48 -6.50 7.28
CA LYS A 101 9.30 -7.92 6.98
C LYS A 101 8.48 -8.07 5.72
N VAL A 102 8.94 -8.93 4.82
CA VAL A 102 8.25 -9.21 3.56
C VAL A 102 8.05 -10.71 3.48
N ALA A 103 6.80 -11.15 3.29
CA ALA A 103 6.44 -12.57 3.27
C ALA A 103 6.88 -13.30 4.54
N GLY A 104 6.85 -12.61 5.67
CA GLY A 104 7.28 -13.19 6.95
C GLY A 104 8.78 -13.24 7.18
N ALA A 105 9.59 -12.86 6.19
CA ALA A 105 11.04 -12.86 6.32
C ALA A 105 11.56 -11.45 6.63
N ASP A 106 12.54 -11.38 7.52
CA ASP A 106 13.15 -10.13 7.92
C ASP A 106 13.93 -9.52 6.74
N ALA A 107 13.53 -8.33 6.30
CA ALA A 107 14.20 -7.59 5.23
C ALA A 107 15.17 -6.53 5.77
N GLY A 108 15.34 -6.47 7.09
CA GLY A 108 16.28 -5.54 7.73
C GLY A 108 15.61 -4.25 8.18
N THR A 109 16.44 -3.32 8.61
CA THR A 109 16.01 -2.01 9.09
C THR A 109 16.19 -0.98 7.98
N MET A 110 15.19 -0.16 7.76
CA MET A 110 15.24 0.91 6.76
C MET A 110 14.87 2.23 7.40
N LYS A 111 15.52 3.30 6.95
CA LYS A 111 15.26 4.64 7.46
C LYS A 111 14.56 5.47 6.41
N THR A 112 13.50 6.17 6.83
CA THR A 112 12.79 7.10 5.94
C THR A 112 13.65 8.32 5.64
N ASN A 113 13.34 8.99 4.52
CA ASN A 113 14.05 10.22 4.15
C ASN A 113 13.44 11.43 4.88
N LEU A 114 13.88 12.64 4.51
CA LEU A 114 13.39 13.87 5.12
C LEU A 114 11.87 14.07 4.95
N GLY A 115 11.31 13.52 3.88
CA GLY A 115 9.86 13.60 3.63
C GLY A 115 9.06 12.44 4.22
N GLY A 116 9.71 11.53 4.94
CA GLY A 116 9.05 10.37 5.53
C GLY A 116 8.81 9.22 4.57
N LYS A 117 9.49 9.20 3.44
CA LYS A 117 9.27 8.18 2.41
C LYS A 117 10.17 6.96 2.62
N LEU A 118 9.57 5.78 2.50
CA LEU A 118 10.24 4.50 2.56
C LEU A 118 9.98 3.76 1.26
N ASN A 119 11.03 3.32 0.58
CA ASN A 119 10.94 2.59 -0.68
C ASN A 119 11.25 1.12 -0.48
N LEU A 120 10.36 0.26 -0.99
CA LEU A 120 10.48 -1.19 -0.92
C LEU A 120 10.43 -1.79 -2.31
N SER A 121 11.24 -2.83 -2.54
CA SER A 121 11.12 -3.65 -3.74
C SER A 121 10.52 -4.98 -3.31
N VAL A 122 9.41 -5.39 -3.91
CA VAL A 122 8.70 -6.61 -3.55
C VAL A 122 8.57 -7.49 -4.78
N GLU A 123 8.95 -8.75 -4.63
CA GLU A 123 8.79 -9.74 -5.70
C GLU A 123 7.36 -10.27 -5.65
N LEU A 124 6.63 -10.04 -6.74
CA LEU A 124 5.23 -10.41 -6.84
C LEU A 124 4.97 -11.27 -8.07
N ASP A 125 3.96 -12.13 -7.95
CA ASP A 125 3.38 -12.81 -9.09
C ASP A 125 1.86 -12.80 -8.97
N ALA A 126 1.17 -13.17 -10.06
CA ALA A 126 -0.29 -13.06 -10.11
C ALA A 126 -1.02 -14.13 -9.29
N GLU A 127 -0.29 -15.07 -8.69
CA GLU A 127 -0.90 -16.21 -8.00
C GLU A 127 -0.81 -16.13 -6.49
N SER A 128 0.08 -15.29 -5.94
CA SER A 128 0.35 -15.26 -4.51
C SER A 128 0.33 -13.84 -3.97
N ALA A 129 -0.39 -13.63 -2.88
CA ALA A 129 -0.35 -12.38 -2.15
C ALA A 129 0.81 -12.42 -1.15
N ILE A 130 1.48 -11.29 -0.97
CA ILE A 130 2.65 -11.18 -0.10
C ILE A 130 2.33 -10.24 1.04
N SER A 131 2.60 -10.67 2.27
CA SER A 131 2.43 -9.82 3.44
C SER A 131 3.63 -8.87 3.59
N VAL A 132 3.35 -7.63 3.97
CA VAL A 132 4.36 -6.62 4.24
C VAL A 132 4.07 -6.03 5.62
N ASP A 133 5.10 -5.99 6.46
CA ASP A 133 4.98 -5.55 7.84
C ASP A 133 6.11 -4.56 8.11
N VAL A 134 5.76 -3.32 8.39
CA VAL A 134 6.72 -2.24 8.62
C VAL A 134 6.43 -1.66 10.00
N LYS A 135 7.38 -1.83 10.93
CA LYS A 135 7.22 -1.36 12.31
C LYS A 135 8.37 -0.46 12.74
N LYS A 136 8.02 0.61 13.43
CA LYS A 136 9.01 1.52 14.01
C LYS A 136 9.90 0.78 15.00
N CYS A 137 11.19 1.01 14.89
CA CYS A 137 12.16 0.44 15.81
C CYS A 137 12.05 0.99 17.22
#